data_1a8e6a093204268e064fcde17fb5fbf5
#
_entry.id   1a8e6a093204268e064fcde17fb5fbf5
#
_cell.length_a   1.000
_cell.length_b   1.000
_cell.length_c   1.000
_cell.angle_alpha   90.00
_cell.angle_beta   90.00
_cell.angle_gamma   90.00
#
_symmetry.space_group_name_H-M   'P 1'
#
loop_
_entity.id
_entity.type
_entity.pdbx_description
1 polymer ?
#
loop_
_entity_poly.entity_id
_entity_poly.type
_entity_poly.pdbx_seq_one_letter_code
_entity_poly.pdbx_strand_id
1 'polypeptide(L)'
;MKKIIILFCGIAFALNVNAQRLNPVKWTFEAVKKSAKQYEIQITAAIESPWHIYSQFVKDGPIPAKITYKVNPLVQIKGPAKEIGNLEKKFDKNFNTDVAYFSNKVQFTQLVNLKVASKTKIAGEIEYGVCNEDRCLPPAKASFEIALQ
;
A
#
# COMPACT_ATOMS: atom_id res chain seq x y z
N MET A 1 42.41 -47.80 35.27
CA MET A 1 41.41 -47.69 34.20
C MET A 1 40.63 -46.41 34.42
N LYS A 2 41.07 -45.30 33.76
CA LYS A 2 40.44 -43.97 33.89
C LYS A 2 39.48 -43.79 32.74
N LYS A 3 38.18 -43.72 33.04
CA LYS A 3 37.13 -43.42 32.06
C LYS A 3 37.10 -41.91 31.81
N ILE A 4 37.49 -41.47 30.62
CA ILE A 4 37.40 -40.09 30.16
C ILE A 4 35.98 -39.89 29.62
N ILE A 5 35.15 -39.12 30.34
CA ILE A 5 33.83 -38.67 29.86
C ILE A 5 34.05 -37.39 29.06
N ILE A 6 33.96 -37.49 27.73
CA ILE A 6 33.99 -36.33 26.85
C ILE A 6 32.57 -35.70 26.86
N LEU A 7 32.45 -34.59 27.56
CA LEU A 7 31.24 -33.77 27.58
C LEU A 7 31.17 -32.99 26.25
N PHE A 8 30.35 -33.46 25.32
CA PHE A 8 30.11 -32.77 24.04
C PHE A 8 29.15 -31.61 24.30
N CYS A 9 29.71 -30.41 24.57
CA CYS A 9 28.92 -29.17 24.75
C CYS A 9 28.46 -28.70 23.35
N GLY A 10 27.24 -29.11 22.94
CA GLY A 10 26.61 -28.70 21.72
C GLY A 10 26.21 -27.21 21.83
N ILE A 11 26.99 -26.32 21.23
CA ILE A 11 26.64 -24.90 21.10
C ILE A 11 25.51 -24.83 20.04
N ALA A 12 24.26 -24.74 20.51
CA ALA A 12 23.12 -24.41 19.66
C ALA A 12 23.24 -22.94 19.23
N PHE A 13 23.81 -22.70 18.06
CA PHE A 13 23.78 -21.40 17.40
C PHE A 13 22.33 -21.13 16.96
N ALA A 14 21.58 -20.38 17.78
CA ALA A 14 20.27 -19.88 17.41
C ALA A 14 20.45 -18.85 16.29
N LEU A 15 20.36 -19.30 15.05
CA LEU A 15 20.28 -18.40 13.89
C LEU A 15 18.97 -17.64 13.98
N ASN A 16 19.01 -16.38 14.45
CA ASN A 16 17.92 -15.45 14.31
C ASN A 16 17.75 -15.12 12.82
N VAL A 17 16.99 -15.93 12.11
CA VAL A 17 16.58 -15.65 10.74
C VAL A 17 15.50 -14.57 10.82
N ASN A 18 15.91 -13.31 10.70
CA ASN A 18 14.98 -12.23 10.43
C ASN A 18 14.44 -12.45 9.01
N ALA A 19 13.32 -13.11 8.89
CA ALA A 19 12.58 -13.21 7.64
C ALA A 19 12.07 -11.79 7.31
N GLN A 20 12.86 -11.05 6.54
CA GLN A 20 12.44 -9.76 6.02
C GLN A 20 11.24 -10.00 5.12
N ARG A 21 10.06 -9.51 5.54
CA ARG A 21 8.87 -9.55 4.70
C ARG A 21 9.17 -8.74 3.44
N LEU A 22 9.11 -9.40 2.30
CA LEU A 22 9.23 -8.75 1.01
C LEU A 22 8.13 -7.69 0.90
N ASN A 23 8.53 -6.43 0.82
CA ASN A 23 7.62 -5.29 0.70
C ASN A 23 8.07 -4.40 -0.45
N PRO A 24 7.71 -4.75 -1.69
CA PRO A 24 8.18 -4.06 -2.88
C PRO A 24 7.44 -2.74 -3.16
N VAL A 25 6.51 -2.33 -2.30
CA VAL A 25 5.75 -1.09 -2.48
C VAL A 25 6.00 -0.14 -1.32
N LYS A 26 6.56 1.02 -1.63
CA LYS A 26 6.78 2.10 -0.66
C LYS A 26 5.74 3.20 -0.86
N TRP A 27 5.03 3.53 0.21
CA TRP A 27 3.98 4.53 0.20
C TRP A 27 4.44 5.86 0.78
N THR A 28 4.01 6.95 0.14
CA THR A 28 4.10 8.31 0.69
C THR A 28 2.73 8.95 0.68
N PHE A 29 2.46 9.78 1.70
CA PHE A 29 1.15 10.37 1.95
C PHE A 29 1.31 11.86 2.22
N GLU A 30 0.65 12.69 1.43
CA GLU A 30 0.77 14.14 1.50
C GLU A 30 -0.60 14.82 1.37
N ALA A 31 -0.73 16.03 1.91
CA ALA A 31 -1.86 16.90 1.68
C ALA A 31 -1.40 18.20 1.05
N VAL A 32 -1.88 18.49 -0.15
CA VAL A 32 -1.63 19.75 -0.85
C VAL A 32 -2.81 20.68 -0.60
N LYS A 33 -2.55 21.82 0.05
CA LYS A 33 -3.57 22.84 0.29
C LYS A 33 -3.94 23.55 -1.01
N LYS A 34 -5.21 23.54 -1.37
CA LYS A 34 -5.75 24.24 -2.54
C LYS A 34 -6.42 25.56 -2.16
N SER A 35 -7.03 25.63 -0.96
CA SER A 35 -7.64 26.84 -0.40
C SER A 35 -7.74 26.72 1.13
N ALA A 36 -8.34 27.73 1.79
CA ALA A 36 -8.53 27.71 3.25
C ALA A 36 -9.30 26.48 3.77
N LYS A 37 -10.16 25.89 2.94
CA LYS A 37 -11.00 24.74 3.31
C LYS A 37 -10.86 23.54 2.36
N GLN A 38 -9.93 23.56 1.41
CA GLN A 38 -9.82 22.50 0.42
C GLN A 38 -8.40 21.98 0.31
N TYR A 39 -8.27 20.66 0.33
CA TYR A 39 -7.02 19.94 0.19
C TYR A 39 -7.14 18.84 -0.85
N GLU A 40 -6.03 18.52 -1.49
CA GLU A 40 -5.86 17.34 -2.30
C GLU A 40 -4.93 16.38 -1.55
N ILE A 41 -5.47 15.24 -1.18
CA ILE A 41 -4.69 14.15 -0.57
C ILE A 41 -4.01 13.38 -1.69
N GLN A 42 -2.70 13.23 -1.57
CA GLN A 42 -1.87 12.49 -2.52
C GLN A 42 -1.32 11.24 -1.83
N ILE A 43 -1.66 10.09 -2.35
CA ILE A 43 -1.24 8.76 -1.88
C ILE A 43 -0.40 8.16 -2.99
N THR A 44 0.91 8.10 -2.82
CA THR A 44 1.82 7.68 -3.89
C THR A 44 2.47 6.35 -3.54
N ALA A 45 2.37 5.38 -4.46
CA ALA A 45 3.11 4.14 -4.45
C ALA A 45 4.37 4.25 -5.30
N ALA A 46 5.54 3.94 -4.75
CA ALA A 46 6.73 3.59 -5.50
C ALA A 46 6.86 2.07 -5.48
N ILE A 47 6.87 1.45 -6.66
CA ILE A 47 6.77 0.01 -6.85
C ILE A 47 8.09 -0.50 -7.41
N GLU A 48 8.74 -1.43 -6.71
CA GLU A 48 10.01 -2.04 -7.14
C GLU A 48 9.77 -3.04 -8.29
N SER A 49 10.55 -2.95 -9.36
CA SER A 49 10.50 -3.95 -10.45
C SER A 49 10.91 -5.33 -9.93
N PRO A 50 10.29 -6.44 -10.38
CA PRO A 50 9.27 -6.56 -11.43
C PRO A 50 7.82 -6.54 -10.92
N TRP A 51 7.56 -5.95 -9.76
CA TRP A 51 6.25 -5.95 -9.11
C TRP A 51 5.31 -4.89 -9.71
N HIS A 52 4.00 -5.14 -9.56
CA HIS A 52 2.93 -4.23 -9.92
C HIS A 52 1.78 -4.30 -8.91
N ILE A 53 0.98 -3.25 -8.84
CA ILE A 53 -0.26 -3.19 -8.06
C ILE A 53 -1.44 -2.91 -9.00
N TYR A 54 -2.63 -3.37 -8.62
CA TYR A 54 -3.81 -3.29 -9.47
C TYR A 54 -4.57 -1.97 -9.28
N SER A 55 -5.16 -1.50 -10.38
CA SER A 55 -6.04 -0.33 -10.36
C SER A 55 -7.23 -0.55 -9.42
N GLN A 56 -7.73 0.53 -8.81
CA GLN A 56 -8.95 0.52 -7.98
C GLN A 56 -10.22 0.13 -8.76
N PHE A 57 -10.15 0.11 -10.09
CA PHE A 57 -11.28 -0.20 -10.98
C PHE A 57 -11.32 -1.66 -11.45
N VAL A 58 -10.39 -2.50 -11.03
CA VAL A 58 -10.45 -3.94 -11.30
C VAL A 58 -11.62 -4.55 -10.52
N LYS A 59 -12.52 -5.25 -11.24
CA LYS A 59 -13.73 -5.82 -10.64
C LYS A 59 -13.64 -7.33 -10.46
N ASP A 60 -13.24 -8.04 -11.51
CA ASP A 60 -13.17 -9.50 -11.53
C ASP A 60 -11.70 -9.91 -11.67
N GLY A 61 -11.08 -10.32 -10.56
CA GLY A 61 -9.66 -10.67 -10.62
C GLY A 61 -8.91 -10.45 -9.30
N PRO A 62 -7.66 -10.00 -9.39
CA PRO A 62 -6.82 -9.74 -8.21
C PRO A 62 -7.34 -8.58 -7.37
N ILE A 63 -6.83 -8.50 -6.14
CA ILE A 63 -7.25 -7.48 -5.17
C ILE A 63 -6.90 -6.08 -5.68
N PRO A 64 -7.91 -5.22 -5.95
CA PRO A 64 -7.69 -3.86 -6.40
C PRO A 64 -7.12 -2.98 -5.28
N ALA A 65 -6.50 -1.86 -5.66
CA ALA A 65 -6.19 -0.80 -4.70
C ALA A 65 -7.49 -0.22 -4.14
N LYS A 66 -7.64 -0.21 -2.80
CA LYS A 66 -8.83 0.28 -2.12
C LYS A 66 -8.45 1.22 -0.99
N ILE A 67 -8.84 2.49 -1.11
CA ILE A 67 -8.61 3.50 -0.07
C ILE A 67 -9.84 3.57 0.84
N THR A 68 -9.62 3.44 2.14
CA THR A 68 -10.65 3.57 3.17
C THR A 68 -10.26 4.67 4.14
N TYR A 69 -11.11 5.67 4.32
CA TYR A 69 -10.89 6.78 5.23
C TYR A 69 -11.56 6.53 6.57
N LYS A 70 -10.88 6.89 7.65
CA LYS A 70 -11.50 6.95 8.99
C LYS A 70 -12.44 8.15 9.05
N VAL A 71 -13.58 7.98 9.70
CA VAL A 71 -14.57 9.03 9.86
C VAL A 71 -13.98 10.20 10.64
N ASN A 72 -14.05 11.39 10.05
CA ASN A 72 -13.75 12.66 10.70
C ASN A 72 -14.90 13.66 10.40
N PRO A 73 -15.64 14.12 11.42
CA PRO A 73 -16.82 14.97 11.22
C PRO A 73 -16.50 16.32 10.57
N LEU A 74 -15.23 16.77 10.62
CA LEU A 74 -14.78 18.02 10.01
C LEU A 74 -14.36 17.88 8.55
N VAL A 75 -14.16 16.64 8.06
CA VAL A 75 -13.63 16.35 6.73
C VAL A 75 -14.72 15.74 5.85
N GLN A 76 -14.88 16.26 4.66
CA GLN A 76 -15.79 15.73 3.64
C GLN A 76 -15.00 15.28 2.43
N ILE A 77 -15.06 13.99 2.11
CA ILE A 77 -14.48 13.40 0.91
C ILE A 77 -15.33 13.82 -0.30
N LYS A 78 -14.69 14.22 -1.40
CA LYS A 78 -15.36 14.69 -2.62
C LYS A 78 -15.08 13.77 -3.80
N GLY A 79 -16.07 12.98 -4.18
CA GLY A 79 -15.99 12.04 -5.30
C GLY A 79 -15.02 10.88 -5.06
N PRO A 80 -14.78 10.06 -6.08
CA PRO A 80 -13.80 8.99 -6.03
C PRO A 80 -12.37 9.53 -6.14
N ALA A 81 -11.40 8.78 -5.63
CA ALA A 81 -9.99 9.04 -5.87
C ALA A 81 -9.67 8.86 -7.36
N LYS A 82 -8.77 9.70 -7.89
CA LYS A 82 -8.26 9.59 -9.26
C LYS A 82 -6.91 8.89 -9.25
N GLU A 83 -6.65 8.09 -10.26
CA GLU A 83 -5.34 7.46 -10.49
C GLU A 83 -4.53 8.30 -11.48
N ILE A 84 -3.27 8.55 -11.15
CA ILE A 84 -2.30 9.25 -11.99
C ILE A 84 -1.07 8.35 -12.09
N GLY A 85 -0.80 7.84 -13.29
CA GLY A 85 0.30 6.93 -13.57
C GLY A 85 0.17 6.31 -14.95
N ASN A 86 1.17 5.51 -15.32
CA ASN A 86 1.12 4.73 -16.56
C ASN A 86 0.27 3.47 -16.30
N LEU A 87 -1.00 3.50 -16.70
CA LEU A 87 -1.91 2.37 -16.58
C LEU A 87 -1.63 1.35 -17.69
N GLU A 88 -1.26 0.16 -17.29
CA GLU A 88 -1.06 -0.99 -18.16
C GLU A 88 -2.27 -1.92 -18.12
N LYS A 89 -2.54 -2.62 -19.21
CA LYS A 89 -3.59 -3.63 -19.30
C LYS A 89 -3.03 -4.91 -19.85
N LYS A 90 -3.42 -6.03 -19.25
CA LYS A 90 -2.98 -7.36 -19.66
C LYS A 90 -4.08 -8.37 -19.40
N PHE A 91 -4.22 -9.35 -20.30
CA PHE A 91 -5.03 -10.52 -20.02
C PHE A 91 -4.31 -11.42 -19.01
N ASP A 92 -4.93 -11.63 -17.86
CA ASP A 92 -4.41 -12.51 -16.81
C ASP A 92 -5.07 -13.89 -16.93
N LYS A 93 -4.24 -14.90 -17.23
CA LYS A 93 -4.69 -16.29 -17.40
C LYS A 93 -5.20 -16.93 -16.11
N ASN A 94 -4.70 -16.47 -14.94
CA ASN A 94 -5.11 -17.02 -13.65
C ASN A 94 -6.53 -16.59 -13.28
N PHE A 95 -6.89 -15.38 -13.68
CA PHE A 95 -8.21 -14.80 -13.42
C PHE A 95 -9.13 -14.85 -14.65
N ASN A 96 -8.60 -15.26 -15.83
CA ASN A 96 -9.32 -15.33 -17.11
C ASN A 96 -10.04 -14.01 -17.46
N THR A 97 -9.39 -12.87 -17.20
CA THR A 97 -9.92 -11.53 -17.44
C THR A 97 -8.80 -10.53 -17.75
N ASP A 98 -9.19 -9.41 -18.36
CA ASP A 98 -8.28 -8.27 -18.52
C ASP A 98 -8.13 -7.54 -17.19
N VAL A 99 -6.90 -7.40 -16.74
CA VAL A 99 -6.55 -6.64 -15.52
C VAL A 99 -5.82 -5.36 -15.87
N ALA A 100 -6.12 -4.31 -15.11
CA ALA A 100 -5.44 -3.03 -15.20
C ALA A 100 -4.53 -2.86 -13.98
N TYR A 101 -3.27 -2.49 -14.20
CA TYR A 101 -2.26 -2.41 -13.15
C TYR A 101 -1.26 -1.27 -13.38
N PHE A 102 -0.48 -0.97 -12.37
CA PHE A 102 0.61 0.01 -12.41
C PHE A 102 1.92 -0.63 -11.99
N SER A 103 2.95 -0.41 -12.80
CA SER A 103 4.35 -0.69 -12.49
C SER A 103 5.07 0.61 -12.12
N ASN A 104 6.19 0.53 -11.40
CA ASN A 104 7.05 1.63 -10.99
C ASN A 104 6.39 2.68 -10.08
N LYS A 105 5.35 3.37 -10.53
CA LYS A 105 4.73 4.44 -9.75
C LYS A 105 3.26 4.66 -10.11
N VAL A 106 2.44 4.88 -9.10
CA VAL A 106 1.08 5.44 -9.25
C VAL A 106 0.81 6.40 -8.09
N GLN A 107 0.03 7.44 -8.37
CA GLN A 107 -0.48 8.37 -7.37
C GLN A 107 -2.02 8.36 -7.39
N PHE A 108 -2.61 8.15 -6.23
CA PHE A 108 -4.04 8.34 -6.03
C PHE A 108 -4.26 9.74 -5.46
N THR A 109 -5.12 10.52 -6.09
CA THR A 109 -5.46 11.87 -5.63
C THR A 109 -6.90 11.95 -5.19
N GLN A 110 -7.14 12.47 -4.00
CA GLN A 110 -8.47 12.61 -3.42
C GLN A 110 -8.71 14.04 -2.98
N LEU A 111 -9.76 14.67 -3.53
CA LEU A 111 -10.17 15.99 -3.09
C LEU A 111 -10.98 15.88 -1.78
N VAL A 112 -10.63 16.72 -0.81
CA VAL A 112 -11.31 16.81 0.47
C VAL A 112 -11.62 18.26 0.83
N ASN A 113 -12.77 18.49 1.46
CA ASN A 113 -13.15 19.79 1.98
C ASN A 113 -13.26 19.75 3.50
N LEU A 114 -12.83 20.84 4.15
CA LEU A 114 -13.11 21.10 5.57
C LEU A 114 -14.44 21.83 5.72
N LYS A 115 -15.28 21.38 6.63
CA LYS A 115 -16.53 22.10 6.97
C LYS A 115 -16.24 23.46 7.61
N VAL A 116 -15.19 23.52 8.41
CA VAL A 116 -14.67 24.73 9.04
C VAL A 116 -13.18 24.86 8.80
N ALA A 117 -12.66 26.09 8.70
CA ALA A 117 -11.22 26.33 8.53
C ALA A 117 -10.52 26.16 9.88
N SER A 118 -10.22 24.93 10.25
CA SER A 118 -9.50 24.58 11.49
C SER A 118 -8.45 23.49 11.23
N LYS A 119 -7.45 23.46 12.07
CA LYS A 119 -6.45 22.38 12.04
C LYS A 119 -7.12 21.06 12.39
N THR A 120 -6.91 20.06 11.58
CA THR A 120 -7.41 18.70 11.79
C THR A 120 -6.49 17.70 11.09
N LYS A 121 -6.92 16.45 10.99
CA LYS A 121 -6.18 15.40 10.28
C LYS A 121 -7.14 14.53 9.49
N ILE A 122 -6.64 13.93 8.43
CA ILE A 122 -7.29 12.84 7.71
C ILE A 122 -6.49 11.57 7.92
N ALA A 123 -7.17 10.49 8.25
CA ALA A 123 -6.55 9.20 8.46
C ALA A 123 -7.28 8.12 7.65
N GLY A 124 -6.57 7.04 7.36
CA GLY A 124 -7.14 5.92 6.60
C GLY A 124 -6.14 4.83 6.35
N GLU A 125 -6.48 3.96 5.44
CA GLU A 125 -5.61 2.90 4.93
C GLU A 125 -5.85 2.69 3.44
N ILE A 126 -4.82 2.21 2.75
CA ILE A 126 -4.95 1.64 1.42
C ILE A 126 -4.64 0.14 1.50
N GLU A 127 -5.58 -0.69 1.05
CA GLU A 127 -5.41 -2.12 0.83
C GLU A 127 -5.09 -2.37 -0.64
N TYR A 128 -4.18 -3.30 -0.93
CA TYR A 128 -3.74 -3.55 -2.29
C TYR A 128 -3.17 -4.96 -2.48
N GLY A 129 -3.36 -5.51 -3.68
CA GLY A 129 -2.68 -6.72 -4.14
C GLY A 129 -1.38 -6.36 -4.83
N VAL A 130 -0.34 -7.19 -4.65
CA VAL A 130 0.98 -7.04 -5.26
C VAL A 130 1.35 -8.34 -5.94
N CYS A 131 1.59 -8.30 -7.25
CA CYS A 131 1.98 -9.45 -8.03
C CYS A 131 3.18 -9.13 -8.94
N ASN A 132 3.82 -10.17 -9.42
CA ASN A 132 4.72 -10.16 -10.57
C ASN A 132 4.27 -11.26 -11.55
N GLU A 133 5.07 -11.56 -12.57
CA GLU A 133 4.73 -12.61 -13.56
C GLU A 133 4.63 -14.03 -12.96
N ASP A 134 5.30 -14.28 -11.82
CA ASP A 134 5.44 -15.62 -11.23
C ASP A 134 4.47 -15.85 -10.07
N ARG A 135 4.18 -14.82 -9.28
CA ARG A 135 3.40 -14.95 -8.03
C ARG A 135 2.79 -13.65 -7.53
N CYS A 136 1.78 -13.79 -6.68
CA CYS A 136 1.23 -12.72 -5.86
C CYS A 136 1.69 -12.86 -4.41
N LEU A 137 1.91 -11.71 -3.76
CA LEU A 137 2.11 -11.65 -2.32
C LEU A 137 0.74 -11.65 -1.60
N PRO A 138 0.70 -12.02 -0.31
CA PRO A 138 -0.50 -11.80 0.48
C PRO A 138 -0.96 -10.34 0.43
N PRO A 139 -2.27 -10.08 0.46
CA PRO A 139 -2.79 -8.71 0.49
C PRO A 139 -2.12 -7.87 1.56
N ALA A 140 -1.78 -6.64 1.19
CA ALA A 140 -1.07 -5.72 2.07
C ALA A 140 -1.90 -4.47 2.34
N LYS A 141 -1.62 -3.82 3.48
CA LYS A 141 -2.24 -2.56 3.89
C LYS A 141 -1.17 -1.56 4.30
N ALA A 142 -1.38 -0.32 3.91
CA ALA A 142 -0.59 0.81 4.39
C ALA A 142 -1.52 1.84 5.03
N SER A 143 -1.31 2.13 6.31
CA SER A 143 -2.09 3.11 7.06
C SER A 143 -1.46 4.49 6.95
N PHE A 144 -2.29 5.54 6.99
CA PHE A 144 -1.83 6.91 6.96
C PHE A 144 -2.58 7.80 7.93
N GLU A 145 -1.91 8.86 8.34
CA GLU A 145 -2.49 10.00 9.06
C GLU A 145 -1.79 11.27 8.58
N ILE A 146 -2.55 12.21 8.03
CA ILE A 146 -2.03 13.42 7.39
C ILE A 146 -2.68 14.64 8.05
N ALA A 147 -1.85 15.58 8.51
CA ALA A 147 -2.34 16.85 9.06
C ALA A 147 -2.88 17.75 7.95
N LEU A 148 -4.00 18.42 8.24
CA LEU A 148 -4.63 19.45 7.41
C LEU A 148 -4.55 20.79 8.17
N GLN A 149 -3.69 21.72 7.68
CA GLN A 149 -3.33 22.96 8.40
C GLN A 149 -3.56 24.22 7.55
#